data_7f40c88bef6cee7b96253dfe3462b369
#
_entry.id   7f40c88bef6cee7b96253dfe3462b369
#
_cell.length_a   1.000
_cell.length_b   1.000
_cell.length_c   1.000
_cell.angle_alpha   90.00
_cell.angle_beta   90.00
_cell.angle_gamma   90.00
#
_symmetry.space_group_name_H-M   'P 1'
#
loop_
_entity.id
_entity.type
_entity.pdbx_description
1 polymer ?
#
loop_
_entity_poly.entity_id
_entity_poly.type
_entity_poly.pdbx_seq_one_letter_code
_entity_poly.pdbx_strand_id
1 'polypeptide(L)'
;MHRHGYQGRKFGRERDQRRALLRGLATSLVEHGKIETTLPKAKELKRHIEKIITKAKKGDLASRRQVIAALSTRAAAYKLVDEIAPQLSGRTSGHVRVERTRLRVGDGAQMAIIEFVDDIKPMPKNEK
;
A
#
# COMPACT_ATOMS: atom_id res chain seq x y z
N MET A 1 22.72 -6.24 21.08
CA MET A 1 21.48 -6.43 20.28
C MET A 1 21.85 -6.45 18.80
N HIS A 2 21.61 -7.55 18.15
CA HIS A 2 21.91 -7.68 16.71
C HIS A 2 20.84 -6.99 15.88
N ARG A 3 21.25 -6.01 15.07
CA ARG A 3 20.36 -5.30 14.14
C ARG A 3 20.59 -5.69 12.68
N HIS A 4 21.51 -6.62 12.44
CA HIS A 4 21.97 -6.97 11.09
C HIS A 4 20.89 -7.64 10.22
N GLY A 5 19.93 -8.31 10.83
CA GLY A 5 18.82 -8.93 10.10
C GLY A 5 17.62 -8.02 9.87
N TYR A 6 17.63 -6.82 10.43
CA TYR A 6 16.51 -5.89 10.28
C TYR A 6 16.62 -5.10 8.98
N GLN A 7 15.56 -5.10 8.20
CA GLN A 7 15.43 -4.30 6.98
C GLN A 7 14.23 -3.38 7.10
N GLY A 8 14.35 -2.16 6.57
CA GLY A 8 13.29 -1.18 6.56
C GLY A 8 13.48 -0.09 7.61
N ARG A 9 12.57 0.88 7.62
CA ARG A 9 12.60 2.05 8.50
C ARG A 9 11.76 1.81 9.73
N LYS A 10 12.26 2.26 10.88
CA LYS A 10 11.56 2.10 12.16
C LYS A 10 10.62 3.26 12.48
N PHE A 11 10.85 4.45 11.91
CA PHE A 11 10.05 5.66 12.14
C PHE A 11 9.91 6.07 13.61
N GLY A 12 10.91 5.74 14.44
CA GLY A 12 10.86 6.04 15.87
C GLY A 12 9.72 5.36 16.64
N ARG A 13 9.21 4.24 16.11
CA ARG A 13 8.04 3.55 16.65
C ARG A 13 8.36 2.13 17.06
N GLU A 14 7.63 1.61 18.05
CA GLU A 14 7.67 0.20 18.40
C GLU A 14 7.05 -0.64 17.29
N ARG A 15 7.32 -1.95 17.34
CA ARG A 15 6.91 -2.92 16.30
C ARG A 15 5.43 -2.82 15.94
N ASP A 16 4.55 -2.79 16.95
CA ASP A 16 3.11 -2.77 16.71
C ASP A 16 2.65 -1.43 16.14
N GLN A 17 3.21 -0.32 16.62
CA GLN A 17 2.93 1.03 16.11
C GLN A 17 3.40 1.19 14.67
N ARG A 18 4.56 0.64 14.35
CA ARG A 18 5.13 0.67 12.99
C ARG A 18 4.27 -0.14 12.02
N ARG A 19 3.81 -1.32 12.44
CA ARG A 19 2.89 -2.13 11.64
C ARG A 19 1.56 -1.41 11.40
N ALA A 20 1.02 -0.76 12.44
CA ALA A 20 -0.22 -0.01 12.34
C ALA A 20 -0.08 1.17 11.36
N LEU A 21 1.05 1.86 11.37
CA LEU A 21 1.32 2.95 10.43
C LEU A 21 1.28 2.46 8.98
N LEU A 22 2.03 1.42 8.66
CA LEU A 22 2.10 0.88 7.30
C LEU A 22 0.77 0.27 6.85
N ARG A 23 0.07 -0.40 7.75
CA ARG A 23 -1.26 -0.96 7.50
C ARG A 23 -2.26 0.15 7.16
N GLY A 24 -2.26 1.24 7.93
CA GLY A 24 -3.13 2.38 7.68
C GLY A 24 -2.82 3.08 6.36
N LEU A 25 -1.54 3.27 6.04
CA LEU A 25 -1.12 3.86 4.77
C LEU A 25 -1.52 2.98 3.58
N ALA A 26 -1.33 1.67 3.69
CA ALA A 26 -1.71 0.73 2.63
C ALA A 26 -3.22 0.73 2.40
N THR A 27 -4.00 0.76 3.46
CA THR A 27 -5.47 0.85 3.38
C THR A 27 -5.91 2.13 2.67
N SER A 28 -5.31 3.27 3.03
CA SER A 28 -5.61 4.56 2.39
C SER A 28 -5.25 4.54 0.91
N LEU A 29 -4.12 3.96 0.53
CA LEU A 29 -3.72 3.84 -0.86
C LEU A 29 -4.73 3.01 -1.67
N VAL A 30 -5.17 1.89 -1.13
CA VAL A 30 -6.16 1.04 -1.79
C VAL A 30 -7.49 1.76 -1.96
N GLU A 31 -7.93 2.49 -0.93
CA GLU A 31 -9.21 3.20 -0.95
C GLU A 31 -9.21 4.37 -1.93
N HIS A 32 -8.12 5.12 -2.01
CA HIS A 32 -8.05 6.38 -2.77
C HIS A 32 -7.29 6.28 -4.10
N GLY A 33 -6.50 5.23 -4.31
CA GLY A 33 -5.69 5.05 -5.51
C GLY A 33 -4.39 5.83 -5.52
N LYS A 34 -4.33 6.95 -4.81
CA LYS A 34 -3.10 7.72 -4.57
C LYS A 34 -3.20 8.49 -3.25
N ILE A 35 -2.08 8.63 -2.57
CA ILE A 35 -2.01 9.42 -1.34
C ILE A 35 -0.73 10.26 -1.33
N GLU A 36 -0.76 11.39 -0.63
CA GLU A 36 0.42 12.19 -0.35
C GLU A 36 0.87 11.97 1.09
N THR A 37 2.15 11.70 1.28
CA THR A 37 2.75 11.51 2.61
C THR A 37 4.22 11.94 2.55
N THR A 38 4.94 11.79 3.67
CA THR A 38 6.38 12.08 3.65
C THR A 38 7.13 11.08 2.79
N LEU A 39 8.22 11.50 2.17
CA LEU A 39 9.00 10.67 1.26
C LEU A 39 9.47 9.34 1.89
N PRO A 40 10.01 9.31 3.13
CA PRO A 40 10.39 8.04 3.75
C PRO A 40 9.22 7.08 3.94
N LYS A 41 8.05 7.59 4.34
CA LYS A 41 6.84 6.76 4.48
C LYS A 41 6.39 6.21 3.14
N ALA A 42 6.41 7.03 2.08
CA ALA A 42 6.03 6.60 0.75
C ALA A 42 6.97 5.48 0.23
N LYS A 43 8.26 5.63 0.43
CA LYS A 43 9.25 4.62 0.01
C LYS A 43 9.06 3.29 0.75
N GLU A 44 8.82 3.34 2.04
CA GLU A 44 8.60 2.13 2.84
C GLU A 44 7.26 1.48 2.48
N LEU A 45 6.22 2.29 2.25
CA LEU A 45 4.92 1.81 1.81
C LEU A 45 5.02 1.10 0.46
N LYS A 46 5.81 1.60 -0.47
CA LYS A 46 6.01 0.96 -1.77
C LYS A 46 6.46 -0.49 -1.61
N ARG A 47 7.46 -0.74 -0.77
CA ARG A 47 7.93 -2.12 -0.50
C ARG A 47 6.84 -2.98 0.13
N HIS A 48 6.12 -2.40 1.08
CA HIS A 48 5.08 -3.11 1.82
C HIS A 48 3.88 -3.47 0.93
N ILE A 49 3.37 -2.50 0.17
CA ILE A 49 2.18 -2.70 -0.66
C ILE A 49 2.43 -3.64 -1.83
N GLU A 50 3.64 -3.65 -2.40
CA GLU A 50 3.96 -4.55 -3.51
C GLU A 50 3.81 -6.02 -3.12
N LYS A 51 4.19 -6.37 -1.89
CA LYS A 51 4.01 -7.73 -1.36
C LYS A 51 2.53 -8.08 -1.22
N ILE A 52 1.72 -7.13 -0.77
CA ILE A 52 0.28 -7.32 -0.61
C ILE A 52 -0.39 -7.48 -1.97
N ILE A 53 0.00 -6.67 -2.95
CA ILE A 53 -0.52 -6.75 -4.32
C ILE A 53 -0.21 -8.12 -4.95
N THR A 54 1.00 -8.62 -4.76
CA THR A 54 1.38 -9.93 -5.27
C THR A 54 0.46 -11.03 -4.73
N LYS A 55 0.15 -10.99 -3.44
CA LYS A 55 -0.79 -11.93 -2.81
C LYS A 55 -2.21 -11.76 -3.35
N ALA A 56 -2.66 -10.51 -3.51
CA ALA A 56 -3.98 -10.22 -4.05
C ALA A 56 -4.15 -10.76 -5.48
N LYS A 57 -3.10 -10.70 -6.29
CA LYS A 57 -3.13 -11.20 -7.66
C LYS A 57 -3.22 -12.72 -7.75
N LYS A 58 -2.75 -13.45 -6.75
CA LYS A 58 -2.93 -14.91 -6.71
C LYS A 58 -4.40 -15.30 -6.59
N GLY A 59 -5.17 -14.58 -5.80
CA GLY A 59 -6.62 -14.73 -5.72
C GLY A 59 -7.13 -15.99 -5.05
N ASP A 60 -6.28 -16.87 -4.52
CA ASP A 60 -6.72 -18.05 -3.80
C ASP A 60 -7.19 -17.69 -2.38
N LEU A 61 -7.83 -18.63 -1.70
CA LEU A 61 -8.39 -18.39 -0.37
C LEU A 61 -7.32 -18.02 0.65
N ALA A 62 -6.18 -18.70 0.63
CA ALA A 62 -5.09 -18.42 1.56
C ALA A 62 -4.52 -17.02 1.35
N SER A 63 -4.30 -16.62 0.09
CA SER A 63 -3.81 -15.29 -0.26
C SER A 63 -4.81 -14.20 0.10
N ARG A 64 -6.10 -14.42 -0.14
CA ARG A 64 -7.17 -13.49 0.25
C ARG A 64 -7.17 -13.25 1.77
N ARG A 65 -7.04 -14.30 2.56
CA ARG A 65 -6.93 -14.19 4.02
C ARG A 65 -5.70 -13.40 4.46
N GLN A 66 -4.58 -13.57 3.79
CA GLN A 66 -3.35 -12.80 4.07
C GLN A 66 -3.54 -11.32 3.74
N VAL A 67 -4.23 -10.98 2.65
CA VAL A 67 -4.55 -9.58 2.30
C VAL A 67 -5.47 -8.97 3.36
N ILE A 68 -6.50 -9.69 3.79
CA ILE A 68 -7.41 -9.21 4.84
C ILE A 68 -6.63 -8.93 6.13
N ALA A 69 -5.70 -9.80 6.50
CA ALA A 69 -4.86 -9.62 7.69
C ALA A 69 -3.89 -8.43 7.56
N ALA A 70 -3.49 -8.08 6.34
CA ALA A 70 -2.50 -7.02 6.09
C ALA A 70 -3.10 -5.62 6.01
N LEU A 71 -4.41 -5.49 5.77
CA LEU A 71 -5.10 -4.19 5.66
C LEU A 71 -6.00 -3.95 6.87
N SER A 72 -6.30 -2.68 7.14
CA SER A 72 -7.07 -2.29 8.32
C SER A 72 -8.56 -2.61 8.22
N THR A 73 -9.11 -2.65 7.00
CA THR A 73 -10.53 -2.91 6.79
C THR A 73 -10.73 -4.05 5.80
N ARG A 74 -11.81 -4.80 5.97
CA ARG A 74 -12.19 -5.84 5.01
C ARG A 74 -12.61 -5.25 3.66
N ALA A 75 -13.26 -4.09 3.69
CA ALA A 75 -13.68 -3.40 2.47
C ALA A 75 -12.49 -3.08 1.56
N ALA A 76 -11.40 -2.57 2.13
CA ALA A 76 -10.17 -2.32 1.39
C ALA A 76 -9.55 -3.61 0.83
N ALA A 77 -9.53 -4.68 1.64
CA ALA A 77 -9.02 -5.97 1.19
C ALA A 77 -9.81 -6.55 0.03
N TYR A 78 -11.13 -6.51 0.09
CA TYR A 78 -11.99 -6.97 -1.00
C TYR A 78 -11.84 -6.11 -2.24
N LYS A 79 -11.74 -4.79 -2.07
CA LYS A 79 -11.48 -3.87 -3.18
C LYS A 79 -10.16 -4.24 -3.89
N LEU A 80 -9.09 -4.48 -3.13
CA LEU A 80 -7.81 -4.83 -3.71
C LEU A 80 -7.87 -6.17 -4.46
N VAL A 81 -8.46 -7.20 -3.86
CA VAL A 81 -8.50 -8.54 -4.48
C VAL A 81 -9.47 -8.60 -5.66
N ASP A 82 -10.65 -8.00 -5.52
CA ASP A 82 -11.74 -8.19 -6.48
C ASP A 82 -11.78 -7.13 -7.58
N GLU A 83 -11.37 -5.88 -7.29
CA GLU A 83 -11.42 -4.78 -8.26
C GLU A 83 -10.05 -4.42 -8.83
N ILE A 84 -9.05 -4.26 -7.97
CA ILE A 84 -7.75 -3.70 -8.38
C ILE A 84 -6.84 -4.78 -8.97
N ALA A 85 -6.66 -5.90 -8.28
CA ALA A 85 -5.73 -6.94 -8.71
C ALA A 85 -6.02 -7.48 -10.12
N PRO A 86 -7.27 -7.71 -10.54
CA PRO A 86 -7.55 -8.13 -11.91
C PRO A 86 -7.09 -7.14 -12.98
N GLN A 87 -7.04 -5.85 -12.64
CA GLN A 87 -6.58 -4.80 -13.56
C GLN A 87 -5.07 -4.67 -13.62
N LEU A 88 -4.33 -5.37 -12.74
CA LEU A 88 -2.88 -5.33 -12.65
C LEU A 88 -2.21 -6.54 -13.31
N SER A 89 -2.96 -7.37 -14.01
CA SER A 89 -2.46 -8.63 -14.58
C SER A 89 -1.35 -8.44 -15.63
N GLY A 90 -1.28 -7.27 -16.26
CA GLY A 90 -0.25 -6.97 -17.26
C GLY A 90 1.14 -6.68 -16.70
N ARG A 91 1.29 -6.58 -15.38
CA ARG A 91 2.58 -6.32 -14.73
C ARG A 91 2.96 -7.45 -13.81
N THR A 92 4.24 -7.81 -13.80
CA THR A 92 4.80 -8.78 -12.87
C THR A 92 5.12 -8.11 -11.53
N SER A 93 5.63 -6.88 -11.58
CA SER A 93 6.02 -6.09 -10.41
C SER A 93 6.00 -4.61 -10.75
N GLY A 94 6.32 -3.74 -9.79
CA GLY A 94 6.34 -2.31 -10.02
C GLY A 94 4.95 -1.72 -10.20
N HIS A 95 3.99 -2.15 -9.40
CA HIS A 95 2.59 -1.74 -9.52
C HIS A 95 2.31 -0.33 -9.03
N VAL A 96 3.18 0.22 -8.18
CA VAL A 96 3.05 1.57 -7.63
C VAL A 96 4.31 2.36 -7.88
N ARG A 97 4.17 3.69 -7.93
CA ARG A 97 5.29 4.62 -8.07
C ARG A 97 5.25 5.69 -6.99
N VAL A 98 6.42 6.25 -6.68
CA VAL A 98 6.58 7.34 -5.72
C VAL A 98 7.19 8.53 -6.46
N GLU A 99 6.54 9.69 -6.37
CA GLU A 99 7.01 10.95 -6.95
C GLU A 99 7.12 12.01 -5.86
N ARG A 100 8.28 12.70 -5.80
CA ARG A 100 8.46 13.83 -4.90
C ARG A 100 7.55 14.96 -5.33
N THR A 101 6.94 15.64 -4.35
CA THR A 101 6.05 16.77 -4.64
C THR A 101 6.58 18.07 -4.06
N ARG A 102 6.28 18.38 -2.83
CA ARG A 102 6.56 19.68 -2.21
C ARG A 102 7.28 19.52 -0.88
N LEU A 103 7.82 20.60 -0.38
CA LEU A 103 8.26 20.70 1.00
C LEU A 103 7.08 21.18 1.85
N ARG A 104 6.80 20.44 2.93
CA ARG A 104 5.68 20.79 3.79
C ARG A 104 5.95 22.08 4.55
N VAL A 105 4.95 23.00 4.56
CA VAL A 105 5.03 24.23 5.33
C VAL A 105 5.05 23.88 6.82
N GLY A 106 5.98 24.46 7.56
CA GLY A 106 6.15 24.24 8.99
C GLY A 106 7.44 23.50 9.32
N ASP A 107 7.56 22.22 8.95
CA ASP A 107 8.73 21.39 9.25
C ASP A 107 9.66 21.17 8.05
N GLY A 108 9.29 21.61 6.87
CA GLY A 108 10.09 21.45 5.66
C GLY A 108 10.22 20.01 5.18
N ALA A 109 9.39 19.09 5.65
CA ALA A 109 9.47 17.69 5.25
C ALA A 109 9.23 17.54 3.76
N GLN A 110 10.08 16.73 3.08
CA GLN A 110 9.86 16.39 1.68
C GLN A 110 8.62 15.48 1.58
N MET A 111 7.62 15.94 0.87
CA MET A 111 6.42 15.18 0.59
C MET A 111 6.57 14.38 -0.70
N ALA A 112 5.77 13.33 -0.83
CA ALA A 112 5.73 12.50 -2.01
C ALA A 112 4.32 11.94 -2.21
N ILE A 113 3.95 11.73 -3.45
CA ILE A 113 2.74 11.00 -3.82
C ILE A 113 3.14 9.57 -4.14
N ILE A 114 2.41 8.60 -3.56
CA ILE A 114 2.47 7.20 -3.98
C ILE A 114 1.14 6.85 -4.65
N GLU A 115 1.20 6.24 -5.82
CA GLU A 115 0.02 5.92 -6.61
C GLU A 115 0.23 4.66 -7.43
N PHE A 116 -0.86 4.04 -7.87
CA PHE A 116 -0.79 2.95 -8.84
C PHE A 116 -0.32 3.48 -10.19
N VAL A 117 0.58 2.75 -10.85
CA VAL A 117 1.08 3.10 -12.19
C VAL A 117 -0.02 2.94 -13.24
N ASP A 118 -0.79 1.86 -13.14
CA ASP A 118 -1.91 1.59 -14.04
C ASP A 118 -3.14 2.41 -13.64
N ASP A 119 -3.95 2.78 -14.62
CA ASP A 119 -5.21 3.48 -14.39
C ASP A 119 -6.25 2.49 -13.88
N ILE A 120 -6.55 2.55 -12.57
CA ILE A 120 -7.49 1.65 -11.92
C ILE A 120 -8.90 2.24 -12.03
N LYS A 121 -9.75 1.55 -12.78
CA LYS A 121 -11.14 1.95 -12.96
C LYS A 121 -12.03 1.28 -11.91
N PRO A 122 -13.00 2.00 -11.34
CA PRO A 122 -13.96 1.38 -10.45
C PRO A 122 -14.79 0.34 -11.20
N MET A 123 -15.00 -0.81 -10.57
CA MET A 123 -15.89 -1.83 -11.11
C MET A 123 -17.33 -1.33 -11.06
N PRO A 124 -18.16 -1.62 -12.08
CA PRO A 124 -19.57 -1.27 -12.00
C PRO A 124 -20.19 -1.99 -10.81
N LYS A 125 -20.89 -1.24 -9.96
CA LYS A 125 -21.68 -1.84 -8.89
C LYS A 125 -22.80 -2.63 -9.54
N ASN A 126 -22.84 -3.93 -9.26
CA ASN A 126 -24.00 -4.70 -9.62
C ASN A 126 -25.15 -4.18 -8.77
N GLU A 127 -26.00 -3.40 -9.36
CA GLU A 127 -27.29 -3.04 -8.76
C GLU A 127 -28.12 -4.30 -8.71
N LYS A 128 -28.34 -4.82 -7.51
CA LYS A 128 -29.37 -5.83 -7.28
C LYS A 128 -30.66 -5.15 -6.91
#